data_d12007251c18821c11a4a11ae9fc4afb
#
_entry.id   d12007251c18821c11a4a11ae9fc4afb
#
_cell.length_a   1.000
_cell.length_b   1.000
_cell.length_c   1.000
_cell.angle_alpha   90.00
_cell.angle_beta   90.00
_cell.angle_gamma   90.00
#
_symmetry.space_group_name_H-M   'P 1'
#
loop_
_entity.id
_entity.type
_entity.pdbx_description
1 polymer ?
#
loop_
_entity_poly.entity_id
_entity_poly.type
_entity_poly.pdbx_seq_one_letter_code
_entity_poly.pdbx_strand_id
1 'polypeptide(L)'
;GTTSFTPTTMTVAAEDIRKSMEVIKKLKEEGTEGANVLGAHLEGPFISPKAIGAQNPNFLLAPSVENYNKIVGDYSDAVVSITMAPEVEGAKELIKYLSDNGVTVSMGHTKATYDEAIEGIKCGACHSTHLYNAMTPFTHREPGVVGATFDTDITTETISDGIHISYPALRTAYKQKGTDKVLLVSDAMEACGMPDGQYSLGGQDVIVKNGAARLLDGTLAGSVLTLDKAVKNIYNNSNYPLNEVVRMATYNGAKHCHVEDHKGLIKEGYDADLCILDQELQLVEVIAKGNTVYTK
;
A
#
# COMPACT_ATOMS: atom_id res chain seq x y z
N GLY A 1 -13.39 -0.36 -9.69
CA GLY A 1 -14.28 -0.56 -8.53
C GLY A 1 -13.76 0.10 -7.25
N THR A 2 -12.63 0.80 -7.30
CA THR A 2 -12.09 1.52 -6.13
C THR A 2 -12.90 2.80 -5.91
N THR A 3 -13.45 2.98 -4.71
CA THR A 3 -14.24 4.17 -4.32
C THR A 3 -13.46 5.15 -3.45
N SER A 4 -12.34 4.70 -2.88
CA SER A 4 -11.41 5.54 -2.10
C SER A 4 -9.99 5.02 -2.22
N PHE A 5 -9.00 5.89 -2.21
CA PHE A 5 -7.60 5.51 -2.34
C PHE A 5 -6.64 6.53 -1.70
N THR A 6 -5.42 6.11 -1.49
CA THR A 6 -4.30 6.95 -1.07
C THR A 6 -3.28 7.01 -2.22
N PRO A 7 -3.20 8.13 -2.98
CA PRO A 7 -2.12 8.32 -3.93
C PRO A 7 -0.77 8.14 -3.24
N THR A 8 0.12 7.38 -3.89
CA THR A 8 1.41 7.02 -3.32
C THR A 8 2.53 7.81 -3.99
N THR A 9 3.37 8.49 -3.19
CA THR A 9 4.60 9.10 -3.69
C THR A 9 5.71 8.05 -3.75
N MET A 10 6.68 8.28 -4.62
CA MET A 10 7.89 7.46 -4.70
C MET A 10 9.10 8.18 -4.10
N THR A 11 10.22 7.48 -4.01
CA THR A 11 11.53 8.03 -3.68
C THR A 11 12.05 8.83 -4.88
N VAL A 12 11.71 10.12 -4.92
CA VAL A 12 12.08 11.10 -5.94
C VAL A 12 12.59 12.38 -5.27
N ALA A 13 12.91 13.42 -6.04
CA ALA A 13 13.37 14.69 -5.47
C ALA A 13 12.34 15.25 -4.47
N ALA A 14 12.81 15.80 -3.35
CA ALA A 14 11.95 16.35 -2.29
C ALA A 14 10.95 17.39 -2.80
N GLU A 15 11.34 18.19 -3.81
CA GLU A 15 10.44 19.15 -4.45
C GLU A 15 9.28 18.47 -5.18
N ASP A 16 9.52 17.35 -5.84
CA ASP A 16 8.48 16.62 -6.58
C ASP A 16 7.53 15.89 -5.64
N ILE A 17 8.04 15.34 -4.51
CA ILE A 17 7.18 14.84 -3.44
C ILE A 17 6.27 15.97 -2.93
N ARG A 18 6.82 17.16 -2.67
CA ARG A 18 6.04 18.30 -2.17
C ARG A 18 4.97 18.77 -3.16
N LYS A 19 5.28 18.82 -4.46
CA LYS A 19 4.29 19.11 -5.51
C LYS A 19 3.16 18.07 -5.52
N SER A 20 3.51 16.79 -5.36
CA SER A 20 2.51 15.73 -5.25
C SER A 20 1.63 15.90 -4.00
N MET A 21 2.23 16.26 -2.87
CA MET A 21 1.50 16.54 -1.62
C MET A 21 0.52 17.70 -1.77
N GLU A 22 0.91 18.78 -2.45
CA GLU A 22 0.02 19.92 -2.76
C GLU A 22 -1.22 19.47 -3.53
N VAL A 23 -1.03 18.68 -4.60
CA VAL A 23 -2.12 18.15 -5.41
C VAL A 23 -3.02 17.19 -4.60
N ILE A 24 -2.41 16.29 -3.82
CA ILE A 24 -3.16 15.34 -2.99
C ILE A 24 -3.99 16.07 -1.95
N LYS A 25 -3.41 17.06 -1.26
CA LYS A 25 -4.13 17.90 -0.30
C LYS A 25 -5.33 18.59 -0.93
N LYS A 26 -5.10 19.22 -2.09
CA LYS A 26 -6.17 19.88 -2.85
C LYS A 26 -7.31 18.91 -3.21
N LEU A 27 -6.98 17.73 -3.77
CA LEU A 27 -8.00 16.74 -4.16
C LEU A 27 -8.73 16.12 -2.95
N LYS A 28 -8.05 16.00 -1.81
CA LYS A 28 -8.67 15.57 -0.56
C LYS A 28 -9.72 16.57 -0.08
N GLU A 29 -9.46 17.88 -0.20
CA GLU A 29 -10.34 18.95 0.27
C GLU A 29 -11.47 19.26 -0.73
N GLU A 30 -11.16 19.35 -2.02
CA GLU A 30 -12.14 19.69 -3.08
C GLU A 30 -12.98 18.48 -3.51
N GLY A 31 -12.47 17.25 -3.27
CA GLY A 31 -13.07 16.02 -3.76
C GLY A 31 -12.74 15.73 -5.21
N THR A 32 -13.27 14.62 -5.72
CA THR A 32 -13.14 14.14 -7.09
C THR A 32 -14.49 13.70 -7.64
N GLU A 33 -14.64 13.61 -8.95
CA GLU A 33 -15.85 13.09 -9.60
C GLU A 33 -16.00 11.55 -9.44
N GLY A 34 -14.93 10.85 -9.02
CA GLY A 34 -14.88 9.40 -8.89
C GLY A 34 -14.50 8.95 -7.49
N ALA A 35 -13.38 8.21 -7.39
CA ALA A 35 -12.87 7.70 -6.13
C ALA A 35 -12.33 8.81 -5.22
N ASN A 36 -12.62 8.73 -3.93
CA ASN A 36 -12.17 9.72 -2.94
C ASN A 36 -10.68 9.61 -2.66
N VAL A 37 -9.98 10.73 -2.63
CA VAL A 37 -8.62 10.83 -2.13
C VAL A 37 -8.66 10.97 -0.61
N LEU A 38 -8.15 9.96 0.11
CA LEU A 38 -8.14 9.95 1.58
C LEU A 38 -6.95 10.70 2.17
N GLY A 39 -5.90 10.88 1.40
CA GLY A 39 -4.65 11.52 1.74
C GLY A 39 -3.49 10.76 1.09
N ALA A 40 -2.26 11.10 1.44
CA ALA A 40 -1.06 10.53 0.84
C ALA A 40 -0.56 9.28 1.59
N HIS A 41 -0.08 8.30 0.83
CA HIS A 41 0.90 7.33 1.28
C HIS A 41 2.28 7.76 0.77
N LEU A 42 3.25 7.89 1.67
CA LEU A 42 4.63 8.18 1.30
C LEU A 42 5.44 6.87 1.25
N GLU A 43 5.82 6.41 0.05
CA GLU A 43 6.68 5.24 -0.08
C GLU A 43 8.14 5.66 -0.27
N GLY A 44 8.84 5.66 0.85
CA GLY A 44 10.14 6.32 0.97
C GLY A 44 9.99 7.84 1.21
N PRO A 45 11.08 8.59 1.14
CA PRO A 45 12.46 8.22 0.79
C PRO A 45 13.30 7.62 1.94
N PHE A 46 12.70 7.27 3.08
CA PHE A 46 13.36 6.76 4.28
C PHE A 46 13.48 5.22 4.27
N ILE A 47 13.87 4.67 3.13
CA ILE A 47 13.94 3.22 2.89
C ILE A 47 15.40 2.74 2.83
N SER A 48 15.57 1.42 2.90
CA SER A 48 16.90 0.81 2.92
C SER A 48 17.57 0.85 1.54
N PRO A 49 18.81 1.34 1.41
CA PRO A 49 19.54 1.25 0.15
C PRO A 49 19.81 -0.20 -0.29
N LYS A 50 19.64 -1.16 0.61
CA LYS A 50 19.82 -2.60 0.33
C LYS A 50 18.52 -3.27 -0.13
N ALA A 51 17.38 -2.57 -0.08
CA ALA A 51 16.06 -3.07 -0.46
C ALA A 51 15.31 -2.08 -1.38
N ILE A 52 16.05 -1.44 -2.27
CA ILE A 52 15.56 -0.31 -3.09
C ILE A 52 14.39 -0.70 -4.00
N GLY A 53 14.34 -1.94 -4.51
CA GLY A 53 13.33 -2.35 -5.49
C GLY A 53 13.35 -1.45 -6.73
N ALA A 54 12.19 -0.96 -7.14
CA ALA A 54 12.04 -0.01 -8.25
C ALA A 54 12.16 1.47 -7.82
N GLN A 55 12.51 1.75 -6.56
CA GLN A 55 12.74 3.11 -6.10
C GLN A 55 14.09 3.66 -6.60
N ASN A 56 14.25 4.99 -6.65
CA ASN A 56 15.47 5.61 -7.13
C ASN A 56 16.47 5.87 -5.99
N PRO A 57 17.65 5.20 -5.96
CA PRO A 57 18.60 5.32 -4.87
C PRO A 57 19.21 6.73 -4.72
N ASN A 58 19.17 7.55 -5.77
CA ASN A 58 19.76 8.90 -5.74
C ASN A 58 18.95 9.89 -4.87
N PHE A 59 17.72 9.54 -4.49
CA PHE A 59 16.83 10.41 -3.72
C PHE A 59 16.54 9.88 -2.32
N LEU A 60 17.28 8.87 -1.86
CA LEU A 60 17.20 8.43 -0.47
C LEU A 60 17.54 9.56 0.49
N LEU A 61 16.79 9.66 1.58
CA LEU A 61 17.05 10.61 2.66
C LEU A 61 17.24 9.84 3.98
N ALA A 62 18.10 10.38 4.83
CA ALA A 62 18.19 9.88 6.20
C ALA A 62 16.88 10.16 6.96
N PRO A 63 16.32 9.16 7.68
CA PRO A 63 15.13 9.37 8.49
C PRO A 63 15.37 10.44 9.55
N SER A 64 14.60 11.51 9.51
CA SER A 64 14.56 12.56 10.54
C SER A 64 13.29 13.40 10.39
N VAL A 65 12.85 14.02 11.48
CA VAL A 65 11.72 14.96 11.46
C VAL A 65 12.00 16.14 10.53
N GLU A 66 13.25 16.61 10.47
CA GLU A 66 13.67 17.68 9.58
C GLU A 66 13.48 17.30 8.11
N ASN A 67 13.99 16.12 7.69
CA ASN A 67 13.81 15.64 6.33
C ASN A 67 12.36 15.32 5.99
N TYR A 68 11.58 14.77 6.96
CA TYR A 68 10.14 14.59 6.79
C TYR A 68 9.45 15.93 6.50
N ASN A 69 9.67 16.94 7.35
CA ASN A 69 9.09 18.28 7.14
C ASN A 69 9.54 18.92 5.82
N LYS A 70 10.76 18.64 5.38
CA LYS A 70 11.27 19.11 4.08
C LYS A 70 10.50 18.55 2.90
N ILE A 71 10.09 17.27 2.95
CA ILE A 71 9.36 16.63 1.83
C ILE A 71 7.86 16.91 1.86
N VAL A 72 7.24 17.05 3.05
CA VAL A 72 5.79 17.28 3.15
C VAL A 72 5.42 18.77 3.21
N GLY A 73 6.31 19.64 3.68
CA GLY A 73 6.03 21.07 3.84
C GLY A 73 4.80 21.32 4.72
N ASP A 74 3.92 22.21 4.28
CA ASP A 74 2.69 22.59 4.97
C ASP A 74 1.54 21.58 4.76
N TYR A 75 1.82 20.42 4.12
CA TYR A 75 0.82 19.41 3.76
C TYR A 75 0.89 18.15 4.64
N SER A 76 1.52 18.22 5.81
CA SER A 76 1.70 17.08 6.72
C SER A 76 0.39 16.46 7.19
N ASP A 77 -0.69 17.23 7.30
CA ASP A 77 -2.03 16.79 7.67
C ASP A 77 -2.74 15.98 6.55
N ALA A 78 -2.18 15.97 5.35
CA ALA A 78 -2.64 15.11 4.28
C ALA A 78 -1.96 13.73 4.27
N VAL A 79 -0.91 13.49 5.08
CA VAL A 79 -0.23 12.20 5.17
C VAL A 79 -1.06 11.23 6.01
N VAL A 80 -1.48 10.13 5.41
CA VAL A 80 -2.21 9.04 6.09
C VAL A 80 -1.25 7.95 6.53
N SER A 81 -0.33 7.57 5.65
CA SER A 81 0.63 6.49 5.94
C SER A 81 1.98 6.76 5.31
N ILE A 82 2.99 6.10 5.85
CA ILE A 82 4.36 6.16 5.33
C ILE A 82 5.02 4.79 5.41
N THR A 83 5.72 4.42 4.33
CA THR A 83 6.58 3.23 4.29
C THR A 83 8.02 3.63 4.52
N MET A 84 8.67 2.97 5.48
CA MET A 84 10.07 3.22 5.80
C MET A 84 10.77 1.96 6.34
N ALA A 85 12.10 1.98 6.34
CA ALA A 85 12.94 0.88 6.81
C ALA A 85 13.36 1.12 8.26
N PRO A 86 12.95 0.27 9.22
CA PRO A 86 13.19 0.50 10.64
C PRO A 86 14.66 0.37 11.07
N GLU A 87 15.49 -0.32 10.27
CA GLU A 87 16.93 -0.51 10.54
C GLU A 87 17.78 0.70 10.13
N VAL A 88 17.24 1.65 9.37
CA VAL A 88 18.01 2.82 8.94
C VAL A 88 18.20 3.77 10.12
N GLU A 89 19.41 4.32 10.26
CA GLU A 89 19.76 5.25 11.34
C GLU A 89 18.80 6.45 11.37
N GLY A 90 18.25 6.78 12.55
CA GLY A 90 17.23 7.82 12.75
C GLY A 90 15.80 7.36 12.53
N ALA A 91 15.58 6.12 12.02
CA ALA A 91 14.23 5.64 11.73
C ALA A 91 13.37 5.51 12.99
N LYS A 92 13.91 5.03 14.10
CA LYS A 92 13.15 4.81 15.34
C LYS A 92 12.54 6.10 15.89
N GLU A 93 13.29 7.17 15.89
CA GLU A 93 12.84 8.49 16.33
C GLU A 93 11.76 9.04 15.40
N LEU A 94 11.93 8.87 14.08
CA LEU A 94 10.93 9.30 13.11
C LEU A 94 9.66 8.46 13.17
N ILE A 95 9.77 7.12 13.32
CA ILE A 95 8.63 6.21 13.52
C ILE A 95 7.80 6.68 14.72
N LYS A 96 8.47 6.92 15.86
CA LYS A 96 7.79 7.38 17.06
C LYS A 96 7.09 8.73 16.85
N TYR A 97 7.78 9.69 16.26
CA TYR A 97 7.21 11.01 15.97
C TYR A 97 5.96 10.90 15.08
N LEU A 98 6.02 10.13 14.00
CA LEU A 98 4.91 9.97 13.05
C LEU A 98 3.72 9.25 13.69
N SER A 99 3.99 8.16 14.40
CA SER A 99 2.95 7.41 15.12
C SER A 99 2.25 8.25 16.19
N ASP A 100 3.00 9.03 16.97
CA ASP A 100 2.45 9.94 17.97
C ASP A 100 1.58 11.06 17.34
N ASN A 101 1.77 11.36 16.06
CA ASN A 101 0.99 12.32 15.27
C ASN A 101 -0.09 11.68 14.40
N GLY A 102 -0.42 10.40 14.62
CA GLY A 102 -1.55 9.73 13.97
C GLY A 102 -1.29 9.26 12.54
N VAL A 103 -0.03 9.23 12.09
CA VAL A 103 0.35 8.66 10.80
C VAL A 103 0.55 7.15 10.95
N THR A 104 -0.07 6.35 10.09
CA THR A 104 0.20 4.91 10.02
C THR A 104 1.61 4.66 9.51
N VAL A 105 2.50 4.13 10.36
CA VAL A 105 3.87 3.81 9.96
C VAL A 105 3.96 2.34 9.55
N SER A 106 4.38 2.12 8.30
CA SER A 106 4.54 0.81 7.69
C SER A 106 6.01 0.47 7.47
N MET A 107 6.39 -0.77 7.75
CA MET A 107 7.73 -1.30 7.46
C MET A 107 7.74 -1.90 6.06
N GLY A 108 8.58 -1.36 5.18
CA GLY A 108 8.76 -1.83 3.82
C GLY A 108 10.06 -1.32 3.23
N HIS A 109 10.45 -1.87 2.07
CA HIS A 109 11.76 -1.57 1.46
C HIS A 109 12.90 -1.66 2.47
N THR A 110 13.01 -2.81 3.15
CA THR A 110 13.81 -2.99 4.35
C THR A 110 14.62 -4.28 4.30
N LYS A 111 15.79 -4.26 4.89
CA LYS A 111 16.61 -5.43 5.20
C LYS A 111 16.71 -5.67 6.70
N ALA A 112 15.77 -5.13 7.45
CA ALA A 112 15.73 -5.34 8.90
C ALA A 112 15.76 -6.83 9.26
N THR A 113 16.53 -7.13 10.28
CA THR A 113 16.44 -8.38 11.03
C THR A 113 15.11 -8.45 11.77
N TYR A 114 14.79 -9.61 12.33
CA TYR A 114 13.60 -9.74 13.18
C TYR A 114 13.64 -8.77 14.37
N ASP A 115 14.78 -8.67 15.07
CA ASP A 115 14.92 -7.80 16.24
C ASP A 115 14.80 -6.32 15.88
N GLU A 116 15.37 -5.88 14.76
CA GLU A 116 15.22 -4.49 14.27
C GLU A 116 13.77 -4.17 13.90
N ALA A 117 13.05 -5.13 13.31
CA ALA A 117 11.62 -4.97 13.01
C ALA A 117 10.79 -4.88 14.31
N ILE A 118 11.08 -5.71 15.32
CA ILE A 118 10.42 -5.63 16.64
C ILE A 118 10.70 -4.28 17.32
N GLU A 119 11.90 -3.74 17.22
CA GLU A 119 12.20 -2.40 17.73
C GLU A 119 11.40 -1.32 16.99
N GLY A 120 11.27 -1.43 15.64
CA GLY A 120 10.40 -0.53 14.86
C GLY A 120 8.93 -0.58 15.33
N ILE A 121 8.42 -1.79 15.61
CA ILE A 121 7.06 -1.99 16.15
C ILE A 121 6.91 -1.34 17.53
N LYS A 122 7.88 -1.50 18.43
CA LYS A 122 7.88 -0.86 19.76
C LYS A 122 7.90 0.67 19.65
N CYS A 123 8.49 1.23 18.60
CA CYS A 123 8.49 2.66 18.33
C CYS A 123 7.18 3.16 17.72
N GLY A 124 6.27 2.27 17.28
CA GLY A 124 4.96 2.64 16.76
C GLY A 124 4.66 2.19 15.33
N ALA A 125 5.58 1.48 14.66
CA ALA A 125 5.25 0.85 13.37
C ALA A 125 4.15 -0.21 13.59
N CYS A 126 3.06 -0.13 12.80
CA CYS A 126 1.88 -0.96 13.02
C CYS A 126 1.41 -1.70 11.75
N HIS A 127 2.20 -1.60 10.68
CA HIS A 127 1.89 -2.20 9.39
C HIS A 127 3.15 -2.70 8.67
N SER A 128 2.99 -3.58 7.67
CA SER A 128 4.06 -3.95 6.75
C SER A 128 3.56 -3.85 5.30
N THR A 129 4.32 -3.14 4.47
CA THR A 129 4.00 -2.79 3.08
C THR A 129 4.29 -3.98 2.17
N HIS A 130 3.38 -4.27 1.21
CA HIS A 130 3.50 -5.30 0.15
C HIS A 130 4.34 -6.52 0.56
N LEU A 131 3.85 -7.23 1.59
CA LEU A 131 4.51 -8.37 2.26
C LEU A 131 5.36 -9.22 1.30
N TYR A 132 6.54 -9.61 1.71
CA TYR A 132 7.60 -10.33 0.99
C TYR A 132 8.39 -9.49 -0.02
N ASN A 133 7.80 -8.46 -0.65
CA ASN A 133 8.44 -7.69 -1.70
C ASN A 133 9.40 -6.66 -1.08
N ALA A 134 10.61 -6.56 -1.63
CA ALA A 134 11.67 -5.68 -1.13
C ALA A 134 11.92 -5.82 0.39
N MET A 135 11.85 -7.04 0.92
CA MET A 135 12.07 -7.39 2.34
C MET A 135 13.16 -8.44 2.50
N THR A 136 13.69 -8.58 3.72
CA THR A 136 14.50 -9.72 4.12
C THR A 136 13.69 -11.01 3.95
N PRO A 137 14.19 -12.03 3.24
CA PRO A 137 13.47 -13.29 3.08
C PRO A 137 13.22 -13.98 4.41
N PHE A 138 12.03 -14.55 4.60
CA PHE A 138 11.68 -15.35 5.76
C PHE A 138 12.45 -16.67 5.76
N THR A 139 13.32 -16.87 6.75
CA THR A 139 14.00 -18.15 6.98
C THR A 139 13.81 -18.61 8.43
N HIS A 140 14.06 -19.89 8.69
CA HIS A 140 13.88 -20.47 10.03
C HIS A 140 14.93 -20.01 11.07
N ARG A 141 16.00 -19.33 10.66
CA ARG A 141 17.03 -18.77 11.55
C ARG A 141 17.08 -17.25 11.52
N GLU A 142 16.59 -16.64 10.46
CA GLU A 142 16.53 -15.21 10.27
C GLU A 142 15.15 -14.89 9.65
N PRO A 143 14.11 -14.69 10.48
CA PRO A 143 12.76 -14.52 9.96
C PRO A 143 12.48 -13.11 9.43
N GLY A 144 13.32 -12.13 9.74
CA GLY A 144 13.22 -10.76 9.23
C GLY A 144 11.90 -10.08 9.53
N VAL A 145 11.56 -9.06 8.72
CA VAL A 145 10.30 -8.31 8.83
C VAL A 145 9.08 -9.21 8.59
N VAL A 146 9.19 -10.17 7.68
CA VAL A 146 8.08 -11.11 7.41
C VAL A 146 7.76 -11.93 8.67
N GLY A 147 8.79 -12.40 9.37
CA GLY A 147 8.62 -13.12 10.64
C GLY A 147 8.03 -12.22 11.73
N ALA A 148 8.54 -11.01 11.89
CA ALA A 148 7.99 -10.03 12.83
C ALA A 148 6.51 -9.71 12.51
N THR A 149 6.16 -9.59 11.22
CA THR A 149 4.77 -9.42 10.79
C THR A 149 3.89 -10.58 11.22
N PHE A 150 4.37 -11.81 11.09
CA PHE A 150 3.58 -13.00 11.46
C PHE A 150 3.47 -13.24 12.98
N ASP A 151 4.48 -12.83 13.72
CA ASP A 151 4.59 -13.10 15.16
C ASP A 151 3.97 -11.99 16.04
N THR A 152 3.56 -10.87 15.44
CA THR A 152 2.99 -9.72 16.15
C THR A 152 1.59 -9.38 15.66
N ASP A 153 0.96 -8.38 16.29
CA ASP A 153 -0.39 -7.94 15.96
C ASP A 153 -0.46 -6.89 14.84
N ILE A 154 0.66 -6.44 14.27
CA ILE A 154 0.62 -5.47 13.18
C ILE A 154 -0.16 -6.00 11.97
N THR A 155 -0.70 -5.11 11.17
CA THR A 155 -1.38 -5.46 9.92
C THR A 155 -0.39 -5.57 8.76
N THR A 156 -0.81 -6.08 7.62
CA THR A 156 0.01 -6.18 6.41
C THR A 156 -0.83 -6.05 5.15
N GLU A 157 -0.19 -5.68 4.05
CA GLU A 157 -0.84 -5.65 2.75
C GLU A 157 -0.18 -6.61 1.77
N THR A 158 -0.93 -7.03 0.76
CA THR A 158 -0.46 -7.98 -0.26
C THR A 158 -0.90 -7.58 -1.66
N ILE A 159 0.03 -7.63 -2.62
CA ILE A 159 -0.25 -7.52 -4.05
C ILE A 159 -0.67 -8.91 -4.54
N SER A 160 -1.98 -9.09 -4.75
CA SER A 160 -2.59 -10.42 -4.95
C SER A 160 -2.83 -10.73 -6.43
N ASP A 161 -1.82 -10.48 -7.26
CA ASP A 161 -1.83 -10.72 -8.71
C ASP A 161 -1.35 -12.11 -9.13
N GLY A 162 -0.74 -12.88 -8.21
CA GLY A 162 -0.09 -14.16 -8.50
C GLY A 162 1.29 -14.04 -9.14
N ILE A 163 1.78 -12.82 -9.36
CA ILE A 163 3.09 -12.47 -9.95
C ILE A 163 4.05 -12.03 -8.85
N HIS A 164 3.66 -11.03 -8.03
CA HIS A 164 4.42 -10.53 -6.88
C HIS A 164 4.51 -11.59 -5.79
N ILE A 165 3.40 -12.28 -5.54
CA ILE A 165 3.29 -13.34 -4.54
C ILE A 165 2.52 -14.51 -5.14
N SER A 166 3.11 -15.71 -5.14
CA SER A 166 2.41 -16.91 -5.58
C SER A 166 1.20 -17.22 -4.69
N TYR A 167 0.13 -17.76 -5.25
CA TYR A 167 -1.08 -18.08 -4.47
C TYR A 167 -0.83 -19.04 -3.27
N PRO A 168 0.06 -20.05 -3.34
CA PRO A 168 0.41 -20.83 -2.15
C PRO A 168 1.02 -19.99 -1.02
N ALA A 169 1.89 -19.00 -1.34
CA ALA A 169 2.47 -18.11 -0.36
C ALA A 169 1.42 -17.16 0.24
N LEU A 170 0.50 -16.61 -0.58
CA LEU A 170 -0.65 -15.83 -0.12
C LEU A 170 -1.53 -16.62 0.86
N ARG A 171 -1.91 -17.86 0.51
CA ARG A 171 -2.68 -18.72 1.42
C ARG A 171 -1.98 -18.97 2.74
N THR A 172 -0.66 -19.14 2.72
CA THR A 172 0.15 -19.34 3.94
C THR A 172 0.15 -18.07 4.78
N ALA A 173 0.37 -16.91 4.16
CA ALA A 173 0.35 -15.62 4.85
C ALA A 173 -1.02 -15.34 5.49
N TYR A 174 -2.11 -15.57 4.78
CA TYR A 174 -3.46 -15.33 5.29
C TYR A 174 -3.85 -16.30 6.41
N LYS A 175 -3.41 -17.55 6.30
CA LYS A 175 -3.62 -18.55 7.38
C LYS A 175 -2.86 -18.16 8.65
N GLN A 176 -1.66 -17.62 8.52
CA GLN A 176 -0.84 -17.21 9.64
C GLN A 176 -1.35 -15.91 10.27
N LYS A 177 -1.75 -14.94 9.45
CA LYS A 177 -2.09 -13.59 9.89
C LYS A 177 -3.56 -13.40 10.25
N GLY A 178 -4.44 -14.17 9.62
CA GLY A 178 -5.88 -13.95 9.66
C GLY A 178 -6.34 -12.86 8.68
N THR A 179 -7.53 -13.04 8.13
CA THR A 179 -8.12 -12.11 7.13
C THR A 179 -8.41 -10.73 7.69
N ASP A 180 -8.54 -10.60 9.00
CA ASP A 180 -8.77 -9.33 9.71
C ASP A 180 -7.58 -8.37 9.70
N LYS A 181 -6.37 -8.90 9.49
CA LYS A 181 -5.10 -8.17 9.56
C LYS A 181 -4.37 -8.06 8.23
N VAL A 182 -5.01 -8.53 7.16
CA VAL A 182 -4.47 -8.43 5.80
C VAL A 182 -5.29 -7.44 4.98
N LEU A 183 -4.61 -6.57 4.24
CA LEU A 183 -5.19 -5.70 3.23
C LEU A 183 -4.84 -6.19 1.83
N LEU A 184 -5.76 -6.06 0.88
CA LEU A 184 -5.45 -6.16 -0.53
C LEU A 184 -5.02 -4.78 -1.04
N VAL A 185 -3.84 -4.69 -1.60
CA VAL A 185 -3.33 -3.48 -2.24
C VAL A 185 -3.10 -3.72 -3.72
N SER A 186 -3.33 -2.69 -4.53
CA SER A 186 -3.02 -2.76 -5.95
C SER A 186 -1.56 -2.50 -6.23
N ASP A 187 -0.95 -1.56 -5.53
CA ASP A 187 0.38 -1.04 -5.87
C ASP A 187 0.48 -0.69 -7.36
N ALA A 188 -0.61 -0.09 -7.88
CA ALA A 188 -0.79 0.13 -9.30
C ALA A 188 -0.01 1.35 -9.77
N MET A 189 0.72 1.17 -10.87
CA MET A 189 1.41 2.25 -11.56
C MET A 189 0.60 2.79 -12.75
N GLU A 190 1.10 3.82 -13.45
CA GLU A 190 0.38 4.55 -14.50
C GLU A 190 -0.17 3.68 -15.63
N ALA A 191 0.41 2.50 -15.87
CA ALA A 191 -0.06 1.57 -16.90
C ALA A 191 -1.27 0.73 -16.47
N CYS A 192 -1.77 0.86 -15.25
CA CYS A 192 -2.95 0.12 -14.81
C CYS A 192 -4.18 0.53 -15.65
N GLY A 193 -4.80 -0.46 -16.30
CA GLY A 193 -5.90 -0.21 -17.23
C GLY A 193 -5.48 0.16 -18.66
N MET A 194 -4.18 0.27 -18.92
CA MET A 194 -3.62 0.55 -20.23
C MET A 194 -3.16 -0.73 -20.93
N PRO A 195 -2.95 -0.72 -22.28
CA PRO A 195 -2.42 -1.88 -23.00
C PRO A 195 -0.97 -2.19 -22.62
N ASP A 196 -0.50 -3.39 -22.96
CA ASP A 196 0.92 -3.73 -22.89
C ASP A 196 1.76 -2.72 -23.67
N GLY A 197 2.91 -2.30 -23.13
CA GLY A 197 3.74 -1.26 -23.75
C GLY A 197 4.85 -0.75 -22.86
N GLN A 198 5.47 0.35 -23.28
CA GLN A 198 6.48 1.06 -22.51
C GLN A 198 5.82 2.23 -21.75
N TYR A 199 6.19 2.35 -20.48
CA TYR A 199 5.71 3.34 -19.53
C TYR A 199 6.86 3.86 -18.69
N SER A 200 6.57 4.67 -17.68
CA SER A 200 7.58 5.12 -16.73
C SER A 200 7.11 4.94 -15.28
N LEU A 201 8.07 4.85 -14.36
CA LEU A 201 7.81 4.86 -12.93
C LEU A 201 8.96 5.54 -12.21
N GLY A 202 8.71 6.67 -11.54
CA GLY A 202 9.75 7.43 -10.83
C GLY A 202 10.90 7.88 -11.73
N GLY A 203 10.63 8.14 -13.02
CA GLY A 203 11.64 8.53 -14.02
C GLY A 203 12.45 7.36 -14.60
N GLN A 204 12.05 6.11 -14.34
CA GLN A 204 12.68 4.91 -14.88
C GLN A 204 11.77 4.27 -15.94
N ASP A 205 12.35 3.72 -17.01
CA ASP A 205 11.62 3.01 -18.04
C ASP A 205 11.05 1.68 -17.51
N VAL A 206 9.77 1.45 -17.77
CA VAL A 206 9.04 0.22 -17.40
C VAL A 206 8.43 -0.41 -18.64
N ILE A 207 8.61 -1.72 -18.79
CA ILE A 207 7.92 -2.52 -19.80
C ILE A 207 6.79 -3.29 -19.15
N VAL A 208 5.56 -3.06 -19.63
CA VAL A 208 4.38 -3.85 -19.24
C VAL A 208 4.14 -4.90 -20.27
N LYS A 209 4.11 -6.16 -19.83
CA LYS A 209 3.82 -7.31 -20.69
C LYS A 209 3.14 -8.43 -19.89
N ASN A 210 2.05 -8.96 -20.44
CA ASN A 210 1.31 -10.07 -19.83
C ASN A 210 0.91 -9.81 -18.37
N GLY A 211 0.50 -8.58 -18.04
CA GLY A 211 0.06 -8.19 -16.70
C GLY A 211 1.18 -7.94 -15.68
N ALA A 212 2.44 -7.95 -16.11
CA ALA A 212 3.59 -7.64 -15.26
C ALA A 212 4.29 -6.37 -15.74
N ALA A 213 4.53 -5.42 -14.82
CA ALA A 213 5.34 -4.23 -15.03
C ALA A 213 6.76 -4.47 -14.51
N ARG A 214 7.78 -4.23 -15.35
CA ARG A 214 9.18 -4.50 -14.99
C ARG A 214 10.10 -3.39 -15.50
N LEU A 215 11.10 -3.07 -14.69
CA LEU A 215 12.27 -2.30 -15.13
C LEU A 215 13.04 -3.09 -16.20
N LEU A 216 13.93 -2.42 -16.91
CA LEU A 216 14.75 -3.03 -17.97
C LEU A 216 15.66 -4.17 -17.47
N ASP A 217 16.00 -4.19 -16.18
CA ASP A 217 16.78 -5.27 -15.54
C ASP A 217 15.91 -6.47 -15.09
N GLY A 218 14.58 -6.39 -15.29
CA GLY A 218 13.63 -7.41 -14.91
C GLY A 218 12.99 -7.28 -13.53
N THR A 219 13.41 -6.31 -12.72
CA THR A 219 12.81 -6.00 -11.41
C THR A 219 11.34 -5.63 -11.57
N LEU A 220 10.44 -6.18 -10.75
CA LEU A 220 9.05 -5.76 -10.70
C LEU A 220 8.96 -4.28 -10.27
N ALA A 221 8.10 -3.52 -10.90
CA ALA A 221 8.00 -2.07 -10.77
C ALA A 221 6.53 -1.63 -10.63
N GLY A 222 6.01 -1.70 -9.42
CA GLY A 222 4.58 -1.59 -9.17
C GLY A 222 3.79 -2.68 -9.89
N SER A 223 2.49 -2.53 -9.96
CA SER A 223 1.61 -3.50 -10.61
C SER A 223 0.68 -2.84 -11.65
N VAL A 224 -0.06 -3.68 -12.37
CA VAL A 224 -1.23 -3.31 -13.18
C VAL A 224 -2.51 -3.99 -12.64
N LEU A 225 -2.48 -4.37 -11.36
CA LEU A 225 -3.58 -5.02 -10.66
C LEU A 225 -4.66 -4.00 -10.31
N THR A 226 -5.92 -4.35 -10.51
CA THR A 226 -7.07 -3.63 -9.95
C THR A 226 -7.63 -4.37 -8.73
N LEU A 227 -8.25 -3.68 -7.77
CA LEU A 227 -8.72 -4.33 -6.53
C LEU A 227 -9.86 -5.33 -6.76
N ASP A 228 -10.72 -5.13 -7.74
CA ASP A 228 -11.74 -6.12 -8.14
C ASP A 228 -11.08 -7.42 -8.63
N LYS A 229 -10.00 -7.32 -9.41
CA LYS A 229 -9.19 -8.49 -9.81
C LYS A 229 -8.48 -9.12 -8.61
N ALA A 230 -7.96 -8.33 -7.66
CA ALA A 230 -7.35 -8.86 -6.45
C ALA A 230 -8.35 -9.69 -5.65
N VAL A 231 -9.58 -9.18 -5.42
CA VAL A 231 -10.67 -9.90 -4.75
C VAL A 231 -10.98 -11.20 -5.50
N LYS A 232 -11.19 -11.14 -6.81
CA LYS A 232 -11.46 -12.32 -7.65
C LYS A 232 -10.33 -13.35 -7.60
N ASN A 233 -9.09 -12.90 -7.68
CA ASN A 233 -7.92 -13.77 -7.62
C ASN A 233 -7.86 -14.53 -6.31
N ILE A 234 -8.05 -13.85 -5.16
CA ILE A 234 -8.00 -14.50 -3.86
C ILE A 234 -9.20 -15.42 -3.66
N TYR A 235 -10.42 -15.01 -4.02
CA TYR A 235 -11.59 -15.87 -3.93
C TYR A 235 -11.41 -17.18 -4.71
N ASN A 236 -10.89 -17.11 -5.94
CA ASN A 236 -10.71 -18.27 -6.81
C ASN A 236 -9.51 -19.17 -6.42
N ASN A 237 -8.52 -18.62 -5.70
CA ASN A 237 -7.28 -19.32 -5.39
C ASN A 237 -7.07 -19.59 -3.89
N SER A 238 -8.12 -19.38 -3.09
CA SER A 238 -8.12 -19.67 -1.65
C SER A 238 -9.41 -20.36 -1.23
N ASN A 239 -9.50 -20.78 0.02
CA ASN A 239 -10.72 -21.35 0.59
C ASN A 239 -11.46 -20.35 1.52
N TYR A 240 -11.14 -19.06 1.41
CA TYR A 240 -11.80 -18.04 2.22
C TYR A 240 -13.17 -17.67 1.62
N PRO A 241 -14.20 -17.48 2.45
CA PRO A 241 -15.49 -17.01 1.98
C PRO A 241 -15.41 -15.59 1.42
N LEU A 242 -16.28 -15.27 0.46
CA LEU A 242 -16.21 -13.99 -0.26
C LEU A 242 -16.27 -12.77 0.66
N ASN A 243 -17.07 -12.81 1.71
CA ASN A 243 -17.18 -11.70 2.67
C ASN A 243 -15.87 -11.41 3.41
N GLU A 244 -15.05 -12.42 3.70
CA GLU A 244 -13.71 -12.21 4.28
C GLU A 244 -12.75 -11.61 3.26
N VAL A 245 -12.78 -12.10 2.01
CA VAL A 245 -11.94 -11.56 0.94
C VAL A 245 -12.30 -10.10 0.63
N VAL A 246 -13.59 -9.78 0.56
CA VAL A 246 -14.08 -8.41 0.38
C VAL A 246 -13.65 -7.51 1.53
N ARG A 247 -13.70 -8.01 2.77
CA ARG A 247 -13.24 -7.25 3.94
C ARG A 247 -11.78 -6.82 3.84
N MET A 248 -10.91 -7.68 3.27
CA MET A 248 -9.50 -7.32 3.03
C MET A 248 -9.34 -6.15 2.04
N ALA A 249 -10.29 -5.96 1.11
CA ALA A 249 -10.29 -4.86 0.13
C ALA A 249 -11.11 -3.64 0.56
N THR A 250 -11.79 -3.68 1.70
CA THR A 250 -12.73 -2.64 2.15
C THR A 250 -12.44 -2.19 3.58
N TYR A 251 -13.01 -2.85 4.57
CA TYR A 251 -12.94 -2.42 5.98
C TYR A 251 -11.52 -2.40 6.53
N ASN A 252 -10.67 -3.36 6.15
CA ASN A 252 -9.29 -3.36 6.61
C ASN A 252 -8.51 -2.15 6.05
N GLY A 253 -8.72 -1.79 4.78
CA GLY A 253 -8.18 -0.57 4.18
C GLY A 253 -8.71 0.71 4.85
N ALA A 254 -10.01 0.75 5.16
CA ALA A 254 -10.60 1.87 5.90
C ALA A 254 -9.95 2.06 7.28
N LYS A 255 -9.70 0.98 8.01
CA LYS A 255 -8.96 1.03 9.29
C LYS A 255 -7.53 1.53 9.14
N HIS A 256 -6.83 1.08 8.09
CA HIS A 256 -5.48 1.55 7.80
C HIS A 256 -5.43 3.07 7.55
N CYS A 257 -6.49 3.59 6.92
CA CYS A 257 -6.62 5.01 6.60
C CYS A 257 -7.35 5.84 7.67
N HIS A 258 -7.72 5.25 8.83
CA HIS A 258 -8.45 5.91 9.92
C HIS A 258 -9.81 6.49 9.51
N VAL A 259 -10.54 5.80 8.62
CA VAL A 259 -11.87 6.19 8.11
C VAL A 259 -12.93 5.09 8.30
N GLU A 260 -12.64 4.10 9.15
CA GLU A 260 -13.53 2.96 9.42
C GLU A 260 -14.82 3.33 10.16
N ASP A 261 -14.92 4.54 10.65
CA ASP A 261 -16.12 5.09 11.29
C ASP A 261 -17.22 5.47 10.28
N HIS A 262 -16.84 5.66 9.00
CA HIS A 262 -17.78 6.03 7.92
C HIS A 262 -17.52 5.33 6.57
N LYS A 263 -16.48 4.48 6.44
CA LYS A 263 -16.16 3.72 5.22
C LYS A 263 -15.92 2.24 5.47
N GLY A 264 -16.03 1.45 4.39
CA GLY A 264 -15.65 0.03 4.36
C GLY A 264 -16.75 -0.95 4.78
N LEU A 265 -17.93 -0.47 5.20
CA LEU A 265 -19.08 -1.30 5.57
C LEU A 265 -20.37 -0.79 4.91
N ILE A 266 -21.30 -1.70 4.66
CA ILE A 266 -22.69 -1.36 4.35
C ILE A 266 -23.45 -1.22 5.68
N LYS A 267 -23.56 0.01 6.16
CA LYS A 267 -24.15 0.32 7.45
C LYS A 267 -24.77 1.72 7.43
N GLU A 268 -25.84 1.93 8.20
CA GLU A 268 -26.47 3.24 8.36
C GLU A 268 -25.45 4.27 8.89
N GLY A 269 -25.39 5.44 8.28
CA GLY A 269 -24.45 6.52 8.60
C GLY A 269 -23.09 6.42 7.88
N TYR A 270 -22.86 5.33 7.12
CA TYR A 270 -21.67 5.16 6.32
C TYR A 270 -21.86 5.75 4.91
N ASP A 271 -20.75 6.15 4.28
CA ASP A 271 -20.77 6.59 2.88
C ASP A 271 -21.34 5.47 2.00
N ALA A 272 -22.23 5.83 1.07
CA ALA A 272 -22.76 4.88 0.10
C ALA A 272 -21.72 4.63 -1.01
N ASP A 273 -20.66 3.94 -0.65
CA ASP A 273 -19.57 3.48 -1.51
C ASP A 273 -19.78 2.00 -1.81
N LEU A 274 -20.32 1.68 -3.00
CA LEU A 274 -20.76 0.34 -3.33
C LEU A 274 -20.19 -0.13 -4.67
N CYS A 275 -19.76 -1.40 -4.72
CA CYS A 275 -19.42 -2.09 -5.95
C CYS A 275 -20.42 -3.25 -6.17
N ILE A 276 -21.14 -3.21 -7.29
CA ILE A 276 -22.05 -4.26 -7.71
C ILE A 276 -21.29 -5.17 -8.67
N LEU A 277 -21.21 -6.44 -8.29
CA LEU A 277 -20.53 -7.50 -9.06
C LEU A 277 -21.57 -8.52 -9.55
N ASP A 278 -21.33 -9.11 -10.72
CA ASP A 278 -22.09 -10.26 -11.20
C ASP A 278 -21.62 -11.56 -10.52
N GLN A 279 -22.24 -12.69 -10.91
CA GLN A 279 -21.92 -14.01 -10.33
C GLN A 279 -20.50 -14.48 -10.63
N GLU A 280 -19.86 -13.96 -11.69
CA GLU A 280 -18.48 -14.21 -12.07
C GLU A 280 -17.51 -13.22 -11.44
N LEU A 281 -17.98 -12.38 -10.49
CA LEU A 281 -17.24 -11.30 -9.84
C LEU A 281 -16.68 -10.28 -10.83
N GLN A 282 -17.44 -9.99 -11.91
CA GLN A 282 -17.14 -8.88 -12.79
C GLN A 282 -17.87 -7.63 -12.30
N LEU A 283 -17.21 -6.49 -12.41
CA LEU A 283 -17.79 -5.21 -12.03
C LEU A 283 -18.94 -4.84 -12.97
N VAL A 284 -20.11 -4.54 -12.41
CA VAL A 284 -21.31 -4.10 -13.12
C VAL A 284 -21.55 -2.61 -12.92
N GLU A 285 -21.50 -2.15 -11.67
CA GLU A 285 -21.75 -0.77 -11.31
C GLU A 285 -20.88 -0.35 -10.12
N VAL A 286 -20.49 0.92 -10.09
CA VAL A 286 -19.81 1.55 -8.94
C VAL A 286 -20.57 2.79 -8.52
N ILE A 287 -20.87 2.85 -7.25
CA ILE A 287 -21.49 4.00 -6.58
C ILE A 287 -20.45 4.57 -5.62
N ALA A 288 -20.14 5.86 -5.73
CA ALA A 288 -19.27 6.58 -4.82
C ALA A 288 -20.05 7.73 -4.19
N LYS A 289 -20.08 7.77 -2.87
CA LYS A 289 -20.87 8.73 -2.07
C LYS A 289 -22.32 8.88 -2.56
N GLY A 290 -22.95 7.76 -2.90
CA GLY A 290 -24.34 7.70 -3.37
C GLY A 290 -24.55 8.07 -4.84
N ASN A 291 -23.51 8.39 -5.59
CA ASN A 291 -23.60 8.70 -7.02
C ASN A 291 -23.03 7.54 -7.86
N THR A 292 -23.76 7.10 -8.88
CA THR A 292 -23.25 6.14 -9.85
C THR A 292 -22.13 6.79 -10.67
N VAL A 293 -20.91 6.26 -10.53
CA VAL A 293 -19.70 6.76 -11.22
C VAL A 293 -19.22 5.84 -12.34
N TYR A 294 -19.76 4.62 -12.40
CA TYR A 294 -19.47 3.66 -13.47
C TYR A 294 -20.64 2.69 -13.63
N THR A 295 -21.00 2.39 -14.86
CA THR A 295 -21.90 1.29 -15.27
C THR A 295 -21.28 0.60 -16.49
N LYS A 296 -21.28 -0.75 -16.49
CA LYS A 296 -20.77 -1.60 -17.57
C LYS A 296 -21.65 -1.48 -18.83
#